data_3baac0ec2c2564861aab0278e1ff77c4
#
_entry.id   3baac0ec2c2564861aab0278e1ff77c4
#
_cell.length_a   1.000
_cell.length_b   1.000
_cell.length_c   1.000
_cell.angle_alpha   90.00
_cell.angle_beta   90.00
_cell.angle_gamma   90.00
#
_symmetry.space_group_name_H-M   'P 1'
#
loop_
_entity.id
_entity.type
_entity.pdbx_description
1 polymer ?
#
loop_
_entity_poly.entity_id
_entity_poly.type
_entity_poly.pdbx_seq_one_letter_code
_entity_poly.pdbx_strand_id
1 'polypeptide(L)'
;AIQNRRISKNEALEQYNSVIGVSDVSFEVKQGEIFCVMGLSGSGKSTLVRHINRLLEPTSGKILINGQDVMTLDRESLQELRNKKIGMVFQNFALMPHRSVVDNIAMPLEIRGISKNDRLDVANKILDVVELRGWGNKFAHELSGGMQQRVGLARALAADPDFLLMDEPFSALDPLIRRQLQSEFIKLSKKMKKTTVFITHDLDEAVRVGHRIAIMRDGKVIQVGTPEEIVVSPADDYVADFVKGISRLKVVQAKSIMQSVEKFENKNGKLSNDLEVVNEGDLLSKLIETSASKDKPVIVHNSQNKIVGVISQADLLKAVIEGGDGE
;
A
#
# COMPACT_ATOMS: atom_id res chain seq x y z
N ALA A 1 -3.70 18.49 -29.68
CA ALA A 1 -4.37 19.73 -29.18
C ALA A 1 -4.45 19.75 -27.65
N ILE A 2 -4.75 18.63 -27.00
CA ILE A 2 -4.90 18.55 -25.53
C ILE A 2 -3.55 18.73 -24.81
N GLN A 3 -2.45 18.20 -25.37
CA GLN A 3 -1.10 18.28 -24.77
C GLN A 3 -0.54 19.70 -24.63
N ASN A 4 -0.91 20.63 -25.51
CA ASN A 4 -0.39 22.00 -25.50
C ASN A 4 -1.29 23.02 -24.81
N ARG A 5 -2.50 22.65 -24.45
CA ARG A 5 -3.44 23.49 -23.68
C ARG A 5 -3.67 22.81 -22.33
N ARG A 6 -3.33 23.48 -21.25
CA ARG A 6 -3.66 23.04 -19.88
C ARG A 6 -5.16 23.15 -19.63
N ILE A 7 -5.96 22.32 -20.33
CA ILE A 7 -7.40 22.27 -20.18
C ILE A 7 -7.78 21.40 -18.98
N SER A 8 -8.85 21.77 -18.32
CA SER A 8 -9.40 20.96 -17.23
C SER A 8 -10.05 19.66 -17.75
N LYS A 9 -10.30 18.73 -16.84
CA LYS A 9 -10.97 17.45 -17.15
C LYS A 9 -12.37 17.69 -17.75
N ASN A 10 -13.10 18.67 -17.22
CA ASN A 10 -14.44 19.03 -17.71
C ASN A 10 -14.38 19.65 -19.11
N GLU A 11 -13.45 20.57 -19.35
CA GLU A 11 -13.25 21.16 -20.69
C GLU A 11 -12.84 20.10 -21.73
N ALA A 12 -12.03 19.12 -21.33
CA ALA A 12 -11.66 18.01 -22.22
C ALA A 12 -12.88 17.15 -22.60
N LEU A 13 -13.77 16.90 -21.66
CA LEU A 13 -15.00 16.16 -21.90
C LEU A 13 -15.98 16.96 -22.78
N GLU A 14 -16.23 18.22 -22.46
CA GLU A 14 -17.18 19.07 -23.17
C GLU A 14 -16.73 19.41 -24.59
N GLN A 15 -15.46 19.77 -24.79
CA GLN A 15 -14.96 20.25 -26.09
C GLN A 15 -14.49 19.13 -27.01
N TYR A 16 -13.99 18.02 -26.43
CA TYR A 16 -13.34 16.94 -27.20
C TYR A 16 -13.96 15.57 -26.98
N ASN A 17 -15.01 15.46 -26.17
CA ASN A 17 -15.61 14.18 -25.76
C ASN A 17 -14.56 13.18 -25.26
N SER A 18 -13.55 13.69 -24.57
CA SER A 18 -12.39 12.91 -24.13
C SER A 18 -12.21 12.98 -22.62
N VAL A 19 -11.94 11.84 -22.00
CA VAL A 19 -11.72 11.75 -20.54
C VAL A 19 -10.23 11.74 -20.25
N ILE A 20 -9.75 12.72 -19.47
CA ILE A 20 -8.39 12.70 -18.93
C ILE A 20 -8.37 11.79 -17.69
N GLY A 21 -7.80 10.60 -17.84
CA GLY A 21 -7.70 9.63 -16.74
C GLY A 21 -6.56 9.96 -15.77
N VAL A 22 -5.39 10.32 -16.34
CA VAL A 22 -4.16 10.69 -15.59
C VAL A 22 -3.53 11.89 -16.26
N SER A 23 -3.09 12.87 -15.47
CA SER A 23 -2.52 14.12 -15.95
C SER A 23 -1.31 14.51 -15.11
N ASP A 24 -0.13 14.52 -15.74
CA ASP A 24 1.13 15.01 -15.16
C ASP A 24 1.46 14.39 -13.77
N VAL A 25 1.44 13.05 -13.74
CA VAL A 25 1.74 12.28 -12.54
C VAL A 25 3.18 11.79 -12.59
N SER A 26 3.94 12.09 -11.53
CA SER A 26 5.30 11.59 -11.32
C SER A 26 5.47 11.10 -9.89
N PHE A 27 5.99 9.90 -9.71
CA PHE A 27 6.37 9.34 -8.42
C PHE A 27 7.41 8.23 -8.59
N GLU A 28 8.03 7.86 -7.50
CA GLU A 28 9.00 6.78 -7.42
C GLU A 28 8.58 5.77 -6.35
N VAL A 29 8.77 4.49 -6.62
CA VAL A 29 8.53 3.39 -5.68
C VAL A 29 9.84 2.67 -5.42
N LYS A 30 10.24 2.57 -4.15
CA LYS A 30 11.49 1.93 -3.75
C LYS A 30 11.34 0.41 -3.76
N GLN A 31 12.46 -0.29 -3.94
CA GLN A 31 12.47 -1.76 -3.89
C GLN A 31 11.97 -2.27 -2.53
N GLY A 32 11.03 -3.21 -2.55
CA GLY A 32 10.40 -3.78 -1.36
C GLY A 32 9.38 -2.86 -0.68
N GLU A 33 9.11 -1.69 -1.26
CA GLU A 33 8.10 -0.75 -0.77
C GLU A 33 6.69 -1.20 -1.14
N ILE A 34 5.74 -1.02 -0.24
CA ILE A 34 4.31 -1.01 -0.54
C ILE A 34 3.90 0.45 -0.68
N PHE A 35 3.68 0.89 -1.90
CA PHE A 35 3.27 2.25 -2.25
C PHE A 35 1.77 2.26 -2.53
N CYS A 36 1.01 2.93 -1.66
CA CYS A 36 -0.43 3.04 -1.81
C CYS A 36 -0.80 4.21 -2.70
N VAL A 37 -1.74 4.01 -3.63
CA VAL A 37 -2.36 5.06 -4.43
C VAL A 37 -3.82 5.13 -4.07
N MET A 38 -4.26 6.27 -3.54
CA MET A 38 -5.63 6.43 -3.08
C MET A 38 -6.28 7.71 -3.60
N GLY A 39 -7.59 7.81 -3.44
CA GLY A 39 -8.42 8.92 -3.90
C GLY A 39 -9.85 8.44 -4.17
N LEU A 40 -10.77 9.37 -4.38
CA LEU A 40 -12.17 9.06 -4.65
C LEU A 40 -12.36 8.29 -5.96
N SER A 41 -13.55 7.73 -6.16
CA SER A 41 -13.92 7.09 -7.43
C SER A 41 -13.73 8.07 -8.59
N GLY A 42 -13.19 7.60 -9.72
CA GLY A 42 -12.91 8.44 -10.89
C GLY A 42 -11.66 9.33 -10.79
N SER A 43 -10.86 9.26 -9.71
CA SER A 43 -9.62 10.04 -9.58
C SER A 43 -8.46 9.57 -10.50
N GLY A 44 -8.60 8.44 -11.21
CA GLY A 44 -7.61 7.95 -12.16
C GLY A 44 -6.70 6.81 -11.67
N LYS A 45 -6.89 6.30 -10.46
CA LYS A 45 -6.04 5.26 -9.84
C LYS A 45 -5.88 3.99 -10.69
N SER A 46 -6.99 3.37 -11.09
CA SER A 46 -6.96 2.14 -11.92
C SER A 46 -6.37 2.40 -13.29
N THR A 47 -6.58 3.60 -13.86
CA THR A 47 -5.94 4.03 -15.10
C THR A 47 -4.43 4.12 -14.93
N LEU A 48 -3.96 4.74 -13.84
CA LEU A 48 -2.54 4.86 -13.51
C LEU A 48 -1.85 3.49 -13.42
N VAL A 49 -2.43 2.54 -12.66
CA VAL A 49 -1.87 1.19 -12.55
C VAL A 49 -1.83 0.46 -13.88
N ARG A 50 -2.86 0.62 -14.70
CA ARG A 50 -2.90 0.02 -16.04
C ARG A 50 -1.92 0.68 -17.03
N HIS A 51 -1.48 1.90 -16.77
CA HIS A 51 -0.37 2.51 -17.50
C HIS A 51 0.97 1.88 -17.10
N ILE A 52 1.20 1.56 -15.81
CA ILE A 52 2.46 0.99 -15.33
C ILE A 52 2.84 -0.29 -16.09
N ASN A 53 1.88 -1.15 -16.37
CA ASN A 53 2.11 -2.37 -17.15
C ASN A 53 1.69 -2.25 -18.63
N ARG A 54 1.41 -1.02 -19.11
CA ARG A 54 0.94 -0.71 -20.46
C ARG A 54 -0.28 -1.52 -20.92
N LEU A 55 -1.16 -1.95 -20.01
CA LEU A 55 -2.49 -2.44 -20.39
C LEU A 55 -3.34 -1.31 -21.02
N LEU A 56 -3.09 -0.08 -20.56
CA LEU A 56 -3.53 1.14 -21.23
C LEU A 56 -2.29 1.92 -21.65
N GLU A 57 -2.21 2.30 -22.93
CA GLU A 57 -1.10 3.10 -23.46
C GLU A 57 -1.22 4.54 -22.94
N PRO A 58 -0.22 5.09 -22.22
CA PRO A 58 -0.23 6.51 -21.87
C PRO A 58 0.02 7.39 -23.10
N THR A 59 -0.60 8.55 -23.12
CA THR A 59 -0.46 9.51 -24.22
C THR A 59 0.97 10.07 -24.30
N SER A 60 1.65 10.23 -23.15
CA SER A 60 3.03 10.72 -23.04
C SER A 60 3.60 10.39 -21.66
N GLY A 61 4.90 10.60 -21.50
CA GLY A 61 5.62 10.33 -20.26
C GLY A 61 6.54 9.12 -20.36
N LYS A 62 7.13 8.73 -19.23
CA LYS A 62 8.04 7.59 -19.11
C LYS A 62 7.61 6.70 -17.95
N ILE A 63 7.81 5.40 -18.10
CA ILE A 63 7.57 4.41 -17.05
C ILE A 63 8.84 3.58 -16.93
N LEU A 64 9.57 3.77 -15.84
CA LEU A 64 10.82 3.07 -15.60
C LEU A 64 10.61 1.91 -14.63
N ILE A 65 10.95 0.71 -15.05
CA ILE A 65 10.99 -0.50 -14.22
C ILE A 65 12.42 -1.02 -14.19
N ASN A 66 13.07 -0.97 -13.03
CA ASN A 66 14.49 -1.30 -12.87
C ASN A 66 15.39 -0.54 -13.87
N GLY A 67 15.10 0.76 -14.12
CA GLY A 67 15.83 1.61 -15.05
C GLY A 67 15.48 1.42 -16.53
N GLN A 68 14.68 0.42 -16.88
CA GLN A 68 14.22 0.19 -18.26
C GLN A 68 12.93 0.96 -18.54
N ASP A 69 12.92 1.76 -19.61
CA ASP A 69 11.70 2.47 -20.03
C ASP A 69 10.73 1.50 -20.72
N VAL A 70 9.61 1.25 -20.06
CA VAL A 70 8.56 0.35 -20.55
C VAL A 70 7.92 0.87 -21.85
N MET A 71 7.98 2.20 -22.09
CA MET A 71 7.39 2.82 -23.27
C MET A 71 8.16 2.50 -24.56
N THR A 72 9.45 2.17 -24.45
CA THR A 72 10.31 1.84 -25.59
C THR A 72 10.31 0.37 -25.97
N LEU A 73 9.66 -0.49 -25.14
CA LEU A 73 9.62 -1.93 -25.38
C LEU A 73 8.74 -2.28 -26.58
N ASP A 74 9.25 -3.20 -27.42
CA ASP A 74 8.43 -3.87 -28.43
C ASP A 74 7.41 -4.84 -27.79
N ARG A 75 6.59 -5.45 -28.63
CA ARG A 75 5.50 -6.32 -28.16
C ARG A 75 6.01 -7.55 -27.39
N GLU A 76 7.09 -8.16 -27.87
CA GLU A 76 7.65 -9.39 -27.27
C GLU A 76 8.31 -9.09 -25.93
N SER A 77 9.15 -8.08 -25.85
CA SER A 77 9.81 -7.61 -24.62
C SER A 77 8.78 -7.15 -23.57
N LEU A 78 7.72 -6.47 -23.98
CA LEU A 78 6.64 -6.05 -23.10
C LEU A 78 5.86 -7.26 -22.55
N GLN A 79 5.60 -8.27 -23.38
CA GLN A 79 4.96 -9.51 -22.94
C GLN A 79 5.86 -10.28 -21.97
N GLU A 80 7.16 -10.34 -22.23
CA GLU A 80 8.12 -10.95 -21.32
C GLU A 80 8.18 -10.23 -19.97
N LEU A 81 8.23 -8.88 -19.96
CA LEU A 81 8.18 -8.06 -18.75
C LEU A 81 6.93 -8.38 -17.93
N ARG A 82 5.75 -8.38 -18.56
CA ARG A 82 4.47 -8.70 -17.90
C ARG A 82 4.45 -10.12 -17.34
N ASN A 83 4.95 -11.08 -18.08
CA ASN A 83 4.93 -12.48 -17.67
C ASN A 83 5.92 -12.79 -16.56
N LYS A 84 7.11 -12.17 -16.57
CA LYS A 84 8.20 -12.54 -15.65
C LYS A 84 8.32 -11.61 -14.45
N LYS A 85 8.02 -10.31 -14.64
CA LYS A 85 8.35 -9.28 -13.65
C LYS A 85 7.14 -8.69 -12.94
N ILE A 86 5.94 -8.78 -13.51
CA ILE A 86 4.76 -8.11 -12.98
C ILE A 86 3.68 -9.14 -12.64
N GLY A 87 3.26 -9.16 -11.37
CA GLY A 87 2.03 -9.84 -10.95
C GLY A 87 0.90 -8.81 -10.80
N MET A 88 -0.31 -9.14 -11.23
CA MET A 88 -1.46 -8.25 -11.09
C MET A 88 -2.61 -8.95 -10.36
N VAL A 89 -3.14 -8.25 -9.34
CA VAL A 89 -4.36 -8.62 -8.63
C VAL A 89 -5.45 -7.63 -9.02
N PHE A 90 -6.57 -8.16 -9.51
CA PHE A 90 -7.69 -7.38 -10.02
C PHE A 90 -8.80 -7.27 -8.99
N GLN A 91 -9.55 -6.18 -9.01
CA GLN A 91 -10.69 -5.90 -8.14
C GLN A 91 -11.74 -7.02 -8.14
N ASN A 92 -12.06 -7.59 -9.32
CA ASN A 92 -13.05 -8.64 -9.51
C ASN A 92 -12.43 -10.04 -9.61
N PHE A 93 -11.32 -10.28 -8.89
CA PHE A 93 -10.56 -11.54 -8.82
C PHE A 93 -10.06 -12.04 -10.19
N ALA A 94 -10.81 -11.85 -11.27
CA ALA A 94 -10.51 -12.26 -12.64
C ALA A 94 -10.12 -13.76 -12.74
N LEU A 95 -10.78 -14.63 -11.95
CA LEU A 95 -10.57 -16.06 -12.00
C LEU A 95 -11.24 -16.65 -13.23
N MET A 96 -10.62 -17.65 -13.84
CA MET A 96 -11.18 -18.40 -14.95
C MET A 96 -12.21 -19.41 -14.43
N PRO A 97 -13.53 -19.25 -14.69
CA PRO A 97 -14.56 -20.06 -14.05
C PRO A 97 -14.54 -21.53 -14.48
N HIS A 98 -13.98 -21.81 -15.65
CA HIS A 98 -13.85 -23.16 -16.23
C HIS A 98 -12.55 -23.88 -15.80
N ARG A 99 -11.68 -23.23 -15.00
CA ARG A 99 -10.45 -23.79 -14.46
C ARG A 99 -10.60 -24.06 -12.97
N SER A 100 -9.95 -25.11 -12.51
CA SER A 100 -9.82 -25.35 -11.08
C SER A 100 -8.99 -24.26 -10.37
N VAL A 101 -9.02 -24.22 -9.07
CA VAL A 101 -8.20 -23.31 -8.25
C VAL A 101 -6.72 -23.47 -8.55
N VAL A 102 -6.22 -24.72 -8.55
CA VAL A 102 -4.80 -24.97 -8.83
C VAL A 102 -4.42 -24.58 -10.25
N ASP A 103 -5.31 -24.78 -11.24
CA ASP A 103 -5.05 -24.38 -12.62
C ASP A 103 -5.13 -22.85 -12.82
N ASN A 104 -5.96 -22.15 -12.06
CA ASN A 104 -5.96 -20.68 -12.02
C ASN A 104 -4.63 -20.15 -11.49
N ILE A 105 -4.09 -20.75 -10.42
CA ILE A 105 -2.81 -20.35 -9.83
C ILE A 105 -1.65 -20.71 -10.77
N ALA A 106 -1.70 -21.87 -11.42
CA ALA A 106 -0.67 -22.33 -12.35
C ALA A 106 -0.64 -21.58 -13.70
N MET A 107 -1.69 -20.83 -14.03
CA MET A 107 -1.84 -20.18 -15.34
C MET A 107 -0.67 -19.30 -15.77
N PRO A 108 -0.06 -18.45 -14.95
CA PRO A 108 1.10 -17.66 -15.35
C PRO A 108 2.32 -18.52 -15.74
N LEU A 109 2.48 -19.65 -15.08
CA LEU A 109 3.56 -20.60 -15.38
C LEU A 109 3.27 -21.40 -16.66
N GLU A 110 2.00 -21.70 -16.93
CA GLU A 110 1.56 -22.28 -18.17
C GLU A 110 1.87 -21.38 -19.37
N ILE A 111 1.57 -20.08 -19.25
CA ILE A 111 1.89 -19.06 -20.27
C ILE A 111 3.41 -19.00 -20.53
N ARG A 112 4.23 -19.27 -19.51
CA ARG A 112 5.71 -19.36 -19.63
C ARG A 112 6.20 -20.67 -20.24
N GLY A 113 5.32 -21.61 -20.56
CA GLY A 113 5.69 -22.93 -21.10
C GLY A 113 6.27 -23.90 -20.07
N ILE A 114 6.08 -23.65 -18.77
CA ILE A 114 6.51 -24.57 -17.71
C ILE A 114 5.72 -25.87 -17.77
N SER A 115 6.39 -27.00 -17.56
CA SER A 115 5.76 -28.32 -17.63
C SER A 115 4.56 -28.44 -16.69
N LYS A 116 3.58 -29.29 -17.02
CA LYS A 116 2.37 -29.44 -16.21
C LYS A 116 2.68 -29.86 -14.77
N ASN A 117 3.60 -30.76 -14.58
CA ASN A 117 3.97 -31.24 -13.25
C ASN A 117 4.62 -30.11 -12.42
N ASP A 118 5.62 -29.43 -12.98
CA ASP A 118 6.35 -28.38 -12.28
C ASP A 118 5.43 -27.21 -11.91
N ARG A 119 4.53 -26.76 -12.82
CA ARG A 119 3.63 -25.66 -12.54
C ARG A 119 2.57 -26.01 -11.49
N LEU A 120 2.09 -27.26 -11.47
CA LEU A 120 1.15 -27.73 -10.44
C LEU A 120 1.84 -27.87 -9.09
N ASP A 121 3.10 -28.31 -9.04
CA ASP A 121 3.87 -28.34 -7.80
C ASP A 121 4.08 -26.95 -7.20
N VAL A 122 4.40 -25.96 -8.04
CA VAL A 122 4.49 -24.56 -7.59
C VAL A 122 3.13 -24.07 -7.11
N ALA A 123 2.05 -24.30 -7.86
CA ALA A 123 0.71 -23.86 -7.49
C ALA A 123 0.25 -24.48 -6.16
N ASN A 124 0.53 -25.76 -5.91
CA ASN A 124 0.22 -26.42 -4.63
C ASN A 124 1.00 -25.82 -3.45
N LYS A 125 2.30 -25.49 -3.64
CA LYS A 125 3.09 -24.79 -2.60
C LYS A 125 2.51 -23.41 -2.29
N ILE A 126 2.05 -22.68 -3.31
CA ILE A 126 1.42 -21.36 -3.10
C ILE A 126 0.05 -21.49 -2.44
N LEU A 127 -0.72 -22.55 -2.71
CA LEU A 127 -1.98 -22.82 -1.99
C LEU A 127 -1.77 -22.93 -0.48
N ASP A 128 -0.67 -23.54 -0.05
CA ASP A 128 -0.32 -23.59 1.38
C ASP A 128 0.02 -22.19 1.94
N VAL A 129 0.69 -21.36 1.15
CA VAL A 129 1.08 -19.98 1.53
C VAL A 129 -0.15 -19.09 1.75
N VAL A 130 -1.21 -19.26 0.92
CA VAL A 130 -2.45 -18.49 1.02
C VAL A 130 -3.53 -19.20 1.85
N GLU A 131 -3.17 -20.24 2.59
CA GLU A 131 -4.06 -21.00 3.48
C GLU A 131 -5.29 -21.61 2.78
N LEU A 132 -5.10 -22.08 1.54
CA LEU A 132 -6.13 -22.78 0.75
C LEU A 132 -5.77 -24.26 0.49
N ARG A 133 -5.02 -24.88 1.39
CA ARG A 133 -4.68 -26.31 1.30
C ARG A 133 -5.95 -27.16 1.18
N GLY A 134 -5.96 -28.10 0.23
CA GLY A 134 -7.11 -28.97 -0.03
C GLY A 134 -8.19 -28.39 -0.97
N TRP A 135 -8.08 -27.11 -1.36
CA TRP A 135 -9.05 -26.46 -2.25
C TRP A 135 -8.64 -26.46 -3.73
N GLY A 136 -7.49 -27.05 -4.05
CA GLY A 136 -6.90 -27.01 -5.41
C GLY A 136 -7.82 -27.51 -6.52
N ASN A 137 -8.63 -28.55 -6.28
CA ASN A 137 -9.53 -29.16 -7.26
C ASN A 137 -10.90 -28.47 -7.35
N LYS A 138 -11.16 -27.46 -6.52
CA LYS A 138 -12.41 -26.71 -6.55
C LYS A 138 -12.40 -25.66 -7.65
N PHE A 139 -13.59 -25.14 -8.01
CA PHE A 139 -13.79 -24.10 -8.99
C PHE A 139 -14.16 -22.78 -8.29
N ALA A 140 -14.00 -21.65 -9.01
CA ALA A 140 -14.25 -20.32 -8.45
C ALA A 140 -15.63 -20.15 -7.81
N HIS A 141 -16.68 -20.74 -8.41
CA HIS A 141 -18.06 -20.65 -7.91
C HIS A 141 -18.30 -21.44 -6.61
N GLU A 142 -17.39 -22.36 -6.23
CA GLU A 142 -17.47 -23.12 -4.99
C GLU A 142 -16.76 -22.39 -3.82
N LEU A 143 -16.17 -21.22 -4.07
CA LEU A 143 -15.36 -20.45 -3.12
C LEU A 143 -16.11 -19.23 -2.60
N SER A 144 -15.88 -18.87 -1.33
CA SER A 144 -16.27 -17.55 -0.83
C SER A 144 -15.47 -16.43 -1.50
N GLY A 145 -15.97 -15.19 -1.45
CA GLY A 145 -15.25 -14.03 -2.02
C GLY A 145 -13.82 -13.89 -1.47
N GLY A 146 -13.62 -14.08 -0.16
CA GLY A 146 -12.29 -14.07 0.45
C GLY A 146 -11.37 -15.16 -0.07
N MET A 147 -11.90 -16.37 -0.31
CA MET A 147 -11.12 -17.47 -0.90
C MET A 147 -10.77 -17.17 -2.36
N GLN A 148 -11.69 -16.62 -3.15
CA GLN A 148 -11.42 -16.19 -4.52
C GLN A 148 -10.33 -15.12 -4.58
N GLN A 149 -10.32 -14.19 -3.62
CA GLN A 149 -9.28 -13.18 -3.47
C GLN A 149 -7.92 -13.81 -3.18
N ARG A 150 -7.86 -14.77 -2.26
CA ARG A 150 -6.63 -15.52 -1.98
C ARG A 150 -6.11 -16.27 -3.21
N VAL A 151 -7.00 -16.84 -4.02
CA VAL A 151 -6.62 -17.47 -5.32
C VAL A 151 -6.07 -16.44 -6.28
N GLY A 152 -6.68 -15.25 -6.39
CA GLY A 152 -6.17 -14.15 -7.20
C GLY A 152 -4.77 -13.68 -6.78
N LEU A 153 -4.54 -13.55 -5.47
CA LEU A 153 -3.22 -13.25 -4.91
C LEU A 153 -2.23 -14.39 -5.18
N ALA A 154 -2.62 -15.63 -4.94
CA ALA A 154 -1.80 -16.82 -5.21
C ALA A 154 -1.36 -16.89 -6.68
N ARG A 155 -2.29 -16.62 -7.62
CA ARG A 155 -2.00 -16.55 -9.05
C ARG A 155 -0.96 -15.47 -9.37
N ALA A 156 -1.11 -14.27 -8.80
CA ALA A 156 -0.17 -13.18 -9.01
C ALA A 156 1.23 -13.52 -8.48
N LEU A 157 1.32 -14.28 -7.37
CA LEU A 157 2.57 -14.68 -6.74
C LEU A 157 3.23 -15.91 -7.40
N ALA A 158 2.46 -16.79 -8.07
CA ALA A 158 2.95 -18.05 -8.63
C ALA A 158 4.08 -17.86 -9.65
N ALA A 159 4.04 -16.74 -10.36
CA ALA A 159 5.09 -16.35 -11.30
C ALA A 159 6.35 -15.79 -10.62
N ASP A 160 6.39 -15.67 -9.30
CA ASP A 160 7.47 -15.04 -8.53
C ASP A 160 7.87 -13.65 -9.09
N PRO A 161 6.93 -12.73 -9.28
CA PRO A 161 7.20 -11.44 -9.90
C PRO A 161 8.03 -10.53 -8.97
N ASP A 162 8.78 -9.58 -9.55
CA ASP A 162 9.49 -8.56 -8.78
C ASP A 162 8.50 -7.48 -8.28
N PHE A 163 7.44 -7.20 -9.06
CA PHE A 163 6.46 -6.16 -8.83
C PHE A 163 5.04 -6.72 -8.73
N LEU A 164 4.29 -6.21 -7.77
CA LEU A 164 2.86 -6.49 -7.62
C LEU A 164 2.05 -5.21 -7.90
N LEU A 165 1.11 -5.29 -8.80
CA LEU A 165 0.11 -4.26 -9.06
C LEU A 165 -1.22 -4.75 -8.53
N MET A 166 -1.81 -4.02 -7.58
CA MET A 166 -3.04 -4.40 -6.90
C MET A 166 -4.10 -3.32 -7.08
N ASP A 167 -5.18 -3.65 -7.80
CA ASP A 167 -6.28 -2.73 -8.08
C ASP A 167 -7.46 -3.07 -7.15
N GLU A 168 -7.58 -2.32 -6.04
CA GLU A 168 -8.60 -2.50 -4.99
C GLU A 168 -8.78 -3.97 -4.53
N PRO A 169 -7.69 -4.64 -4.12
CA PRO A 169 -7.70 -6.09 -3.95
C PRO A 169 -8.64 -6.59 -2.87
N PHE A 170 -9.06 -5.76 -1.92
CA PHE A 170 -9.87 -6.17 -0.78
C PHE A 170 -11.24 -5.48 -0.70
N SER A 171 -11.63 -4.71 -1.72
CA SER A 171 -12.87 -3.90 -1.70
C SER A 171 -14.15 -4.72 -1.63
N ALA A 172 -14.16 -5.92 -2.22
CA ALA A 172 -15.33 -6.80 -2.29
C ALA A 172 -15.49 -7.72 -1.05
N LEU A 173 -14.68 -7.53 0.00
CA LEU A 173 -14.65 -8.40 1.18
C LEU A 173 -15.35 -7.75 2.37
N ASP A 174 -15.95 -8.60 3.22
CA ASP A 174 -16.45 -8.15 4.51
C ASP A 174 -15.30 -7.66 5.43
N PRO A 175 -15.59 -6.78 6.41
CA PRO A 175 -14.53 -6.12 7.21
C PRO A 175 -13.62 -7.08 7.96
N LEU A 176 -14.13 -8.23 8.43
CA LEU A 176 -13.33 -9.19 9.21
C LEU A 176 -12.31 -9.90 8.32
N ILE A 177 -12.77 -10.48 7.21
CA ILE A 177 -11.93 -11.17 6.23
C ILE A 177 -10.93 -10.20 5.60
N ARG A 178 -11.36 -8.96 5.30
CA ARG A 178 -10.48 -7.90 4.79
C ARG A 178 -9.29 -7.66 5.71
N ARG A 179 -9.53 -7.45 7.01
CA ARG A 179 -8.46 -7.22 8.00
C ARG A 179 -7.51 -8.40 8.12
N GLN A 180 -8.03 -9.63 8.08
CA GLN A 180 -7.23 -10.84 8.09
C GLN A 180 -6.31 -10.90 6.87
N LEU A 181 -6.86 -10.76 5.66
CA LEU A 181 -6.09 -10.81 4.41
C LEU A 181 -5.06 -9.69 4.29
N GLN A 182 -5.37 -8.48 4.74
CA GLN A 182 -4.39 -7.39 4.83
C GLN A 182 -3.19 -7.78 5.70
N SER A 183 -3.44 -8.38 6.87
CA SER A 183 -2.38 -8.82 7.79
C SER A 183 -1.52 -9.93 7.18
N GLU A 184 -2.14 -10.88 6.50
CA GLU A 184 -1.46 -11.96 5.76
C GLU A 184 -0.62 -11.38 4.62
N PHE A 185 -1.19 -10.46 3.83
CA PHE A 185 -0.49 -9.80 2.74
C PHE A 185 0.75 -9.03 3.22
N ILE A 186 0.65 -8.26 4.32
CA ILE A 186 1.78 -7.53 4.90
C ILE A 186 2.90 -8.49 5.30
N LYS A 187 2.56 -9.60 6.00
CA LYS A 187 3.53 -10.62 6.38
C LYS A 187 4.22 -11.25 5.16
N LEU A 188 3.43 -11.58 4.14
CA LEU A 188 3.90 -12.20 2.91
C LEU A 188 4.79 -11.26 2.10
N SER A 189 4.36 -10.01 1.90
CA SER A 189 5.12 -8.98 1.18
C SER A 189 6.47 -8.72 1.85
N LYS A 190 6.49 -8.60 3.18
CA LYS A 190 7.73 -8.46 3.96
C LYS A 190 8.67 -9.65 3.80
N LYS A 191 8.14 -10.88 3.84
CA LYS A 191 8.91 -12.12 3.68
C LYS A 191 9.50 -12.23 2.28
N MET A 192 8.73 -11.90 1.25
CA MET A 192 9.12 -12.03 -0.15
C MET A 192 9.81 -10.79 -0.71
N LYS A 193 9.87 -9.69 0.04
CA LYS A 193 10.48 -8.39 -0.35
C LYS A 193 9.97 -7.87 -1.70
N LYS A 194 8.66 -8.06 -1.99
CA LYS A 194 8.05 -7.62 -3.25
C LYS A 194 7.79 -6.12 -3.23
N THR A 195 8.09 -5.46 -4.34
CA THR A 195 7.69 -4.05 -4.57
C THR A 195 6.24 -4.02 -5.01
N THR A 196 5.40 -3.24 -4.34
CA THR A 196 3.96 -3.26 -4.58
C THR A 196 3.41 -1.86 -4.83
N VAL A 197 2.64 -1.69 -5.90
CA VAL A 197 1.74 -0.55 -6.08
C VAL A 197 0.32 -1.03 -5.75
N PHE A 198 -0.26 -0.44 -4.72
CA PHE A 198 -1.51 -0.88 -4.11
C PHE A 198 -2.56 0.23 -4.22
N ILE A 199 -3.63 -0.02 -4.96
CA ILE A 199 -4.74 0.92 -5.07
C ILE A 199 -5.80 0.59 -4.04
N THR A 200 -6.28 1.63 -3.37
CA THR A 200 -7.45 1.57 -2.51
C THR A 200 -8.18 2.92 -2.46
N HIS A 201 -9.45 2.90 -2.08
CA HIS A 201 -10.21 4.08 -1.70
C HIS A 201 -10.41 4.17 -0.18
N ASP A 202 -9.93 3.18 0.57
CA ASP A 202 -10.04 3.08 2.03
C ASP A 202 -8.74 3.57 2.68
N LEU A 203 -8.83 4.67 3.43
CA LEU A 203 -7.68 5.30 4.08
C LEU A 203 -7.13 4.45 5.22
N ASP A 204 -7.98 3.80 6.03
CA ASP A 204 -7.51 2.87 7.08
C ASP A 204 -6.69 1.72 6.47
N GLU A 205 -7.08 1.26 5.27
CA GLU A 205 -6.33 0.25 4.53
C GLU A 205 -4.97 0.78 4.09
N ALA A 206 -4.93 1.96 3.44
CA ALA A 206 -3.68 2.57 2.98
C ALA A 206 -2.70 2.85 4.13
N VAL A 207 -3.20 3.36 5.24
CA VAL A 207 -2.42 3.60 6.47
C VAL A 207 -1.87 2.31 7.06
N ARG A 208 -2.65 1.23 7.03
CA ARG A 208 -2.26 -0.06 7.60
C ARG A 208 -1.23 -0.82 6.76
N VAL A 209 -1.36 -0.74 5.43
CA VAL A 209 -0.61 -1.57 4.48
C VAL A 209 0.57 -0.81 3.89
N GLY A 210 0.43 0.49 3.65
CA GLY A 210 1.37 1.31 2.90
C GLY A 210 2.56 1.80 3.71
N HIS A 211 3.73 1.79 3.09
CA HIS A 211 4.89 2.51 3.59
C HIS A 211 4.82 4.00 3.22
N ARG A 212 4.32 4.29 2.01
CA ARG A 212 3.99 5.64 1.54
C ARG A 212 2.66 5.62 0.81
N ILE A 213 1.99 6.77 0.81
CA ILE A 213 0.67 6.98 0.22
C ILE A 213 0.75 8.15 -0.76
N ALA A 214 0.23 7.95 -1.97
CA ALA A 214 -0.06 9.02 -2.92
C ALA A 214 -1.58 9.27 -2.94
N ILE A 215 -1.99 10.51 -2.68
CA ILE A 215 -3.39 10.92 -2.79
C ILE A 215 -3.63 11.51 -4.17
N MET A 216 -4.60 10.94 -4.89
CA MET A 216 -4.99 11.39 -6.23
C MET A 216 -6.34 12.09 -6.24
N ARG A 217 -6.41 13.18 -7.01
CA ARG A 217 -7.63 13.92 -7.34
C ARG A 217 -7.60 14.33 -8.81
N ASP A 218 -8.68 14.09 -9.54
CA ASP A 218 -8.86 14.52 -10.94
C ASP A 218 -7.71 14.15 -11.88
N GLY A 219 -7.15 12.95 -11.71
CA GLY A 219 -6.04 12.44 -12.53
C GLY A 219 -4.66 12.94 -12.11
N LYS A 220 -4.54 13.72 -11.03
CA LYS A 220 -3.28 14.27 -10.52
C LYS A 220 -2.94 13.69 -9.17
N VAL A 221 -1.65 13.63 -8.85
CA VAL A 221 -1.18 13.38 -7.48
C VAL A 221 -1.12 14.72 -6.74
N ILE A 222 -1.82 14.80 -5.61
CA ILE A 222 -1.89 16.00 -4.77
C ILE A 222 -0.79 15.97 -3.72
N GLN A 223 -0.62 14.82 -3.06
CA GLN A 223 0.40 14.63 -2.02
C GLN A 223 0.97 13.22 -2.07
N VAL A 224 2.25 13.09 -1.75
CA VAL A 224 2.93 11.81 -1.48
C VAL A 224 3.66 11.94 -0.16
N GLY A 225 3.45 10.97 0.74
CA GLY A 225 4.12 10.96 2.05
C GLY A 225 3.93 9.63 2.76
N THR A 226 4.54 9.49 3.94
CA THR A 226 4.23 8.41 4.88
C THR A 226 2.80 8.57 5.41
N PRO A 227 2.16 7.52 5.95
CA PRO A 227 0.86 7.64 6.59
C PRO A 227 0.81 8.78 7.63
N GLU A 228 1.87 8.95 8.40
CA GLU A 228 1.99 10.02 9.38
C GLU A 228 2.02 11.41 8.75
N GLU A 229 2.87 11.63 7.73
CA GLU A 229 2.97 12.91 7.02
C GLU A 229 1.64 13.31 6.38
N ILE A 230 0.91 12.36 5.79
CA ILE A 230 -0.40 12.61 5.19
C ILE A 230 -1.43 13.05 6.23
N VAL A 231 -1.44 12.43 7.42
CA VAL A 231 -2.42 12.71 8.47
C VAL A 231 -2.07 13.95 9.29
N VAL A 232 -0.78 14.19 9.55
CA VAL A 232 -0.32 15.29 10.42
C VAL A 232 -0.14 16.59 9.64
N SER A 233 0.25 16.50 8.36
CA SER A 233 0.60 17.65 7.51
C SER A 233 -0.07 17.54 6.13
N PRO A 234 -1.41 17.61 6.06
CA PRO A 234 -2.12 17.57 4.78
C PRO A 234 -1.74 18.76 3.91
N ALA A 235 -1.55 18.53 2.60
CA ALA A 235 -1.07 19.51 1.65
C ALA A 235 -2.13 20.59 1.31
N ASP A 236 -3.39 20.24 1.37
CA ASP A 236 -4.53 21.13 1.11
C ASP A 236 -5.79 20.67 1.86
N ASP A 237 -6.87 21.45 1.75
CA ASP A 237 -8.17 21.17 2.38
C ASP A 237 -8.76 19.83 1.91
N TYR A 238 -8.52 19.44 0.65
CA TYR A 238 -8.99 18.14 0.14
C TYR A 238 -8.33 16.98 0.87
N VAL A 239 -7.00 17.04 1.06
CA VAL A 239 -6.29 16.01 1.82
C VAL A 239 -6.70 16.06 3.28
N ALA A 240 -6.85 17.24 3.87
CA ALA A 240 -7.32 17.42 5.24
C ALA A 240 -8.70 16.76 5.45
N ASP A 241 -9.66 17.02 4.55
CA ASP A 241 -10.98 16.38 4.58
C ASP A 241 -10.89 14.85 4.38
N PHE A 242 -9.97 14.42 3.54
CA PHE A 242 -9.79 13.00 3.25
C PHE A 242 -9.28 12.22 4.47
N VAL A 243 -8.42 12.83 5.29
CA VAL A 243 -7.84 12.19 6.48
C VAL A 243 -8.68 12.38 7.74
N LYS A 244 -9.77 13.16 7.70
CA LYS A 244 -10.72 13.26 8.82
C LYS A 244 -11.20 11.87 9.24
N GLY A 245 -11.14 11.59 10.52
CA GLY A 245 -11.55 10.30 11.09
C GLY A 245 -10.42 9.28 11.25
N ILE A 246 -9.23 9.51 10.70
CA ILE A 246 -8.08 8.69 11.04
C ILE A 246 -7.53 9.09 12.41
N SER A 247 -7.55 8.13 13.32
CA SER A 247 -6.97 8.33 14.64
C SER A 247 -5.45 8.50 14.55
N ARG A 248 -4.93 9.63 15.03
CA ARG A 248 -3.48 9.86 15.18
C ARG A 248 -2.79 8.76 16.01
N LEU A 249 -3.52 8.11 16.89
CA LEU A 249 -3.01 6.98 17.69
C LEU A 249 -2.46 5.83 16.82
N LYS A 250 -2.96 5.70 15.58
CA LYS A 250 -2.58 4.64 14.64
C LYS A 250 -1.44 5.01 13.68
N VAL A 251 -1.04 6.28 13.63
CA VAL A 251 -0.07 6.76 12.62
C VAL A 251 1.11 7.52 13.21
N VAL A 252 0.91 8.29 14.29
CA VAL A 252 1.98 9.09 14.92
C VAL A 252 2.94 8.17 15.65
N GLN A 253 4.23 8.36 15.39
CA GLN A 253 5.32 7.55 15.94
C GLN A 253 6.06 8.30 17.03
N ALA A 254 6.73 7.55 17.93
CA ALA A 254 7.52 8.10 19.04
C ALA A 254 8.53 9.15 18.57
N LYS A 255 9.21 8.90 17.43
CA LYS A 255 10.21 9.82 16.86
C LYS A 255 9.68 11.22 16.54
N SER A 256 8.38 11.34 16.25
CA SER A 256 7.77 12.61 15.82
C SER A 256 7.34 13.48 16.98
N ILE A 257 7.20 12.91 18.19
CA ILE A 257 6.75 13.63 19.39
C ILE A 257 7.81 13.69 20.47
N MET A 258 8.92 12.93 20.36
CA MET A 258 10.00 12.94 21.32
C MET A 258 10.77 14.26 21.30
N GLN A 259 11.30 14.66 22.44
CA GLN A 259 12.27 15.72 22.57
C GLN A 259 13.67 15.15 22.85
N SER A 260 14.73 15.92 22.57
CA SER A 260 16.09 15.49 22.89
C SER A 260 16.28 15.34 24.41
N VAL A 261 17.14 14.39 24.82
CA VAL A 261 17.47 14.15 26.24
C VAL A 261 17.93 15.44 26.92
N GLU A 262 18.83 16.21 26.27
CA GLU A 262 19.31 17.47 26.78
C GLU A 262 18.20 18.49 27.05
N LYS A 263 17.26 18.63 26.10
CA LYS A 263 16.14 19.54 26.25
C LYS A 263 15.22 19.13 27.40
N PHE A 264 15.00 17.82 27.56
CA PHE A 264 14.22 17.29 28.67
C PHE A 264 14.88 17.53 30.01
N GLU A 265 16.19 17.18 30.17
CA GLU A 265 16.94 17.31 31.42
C GLU A 265 17.11 18.75 31.85
N ASN A 266 17.30 19.69 30.92
CA ASN A 266 17.34 21.13 31.20
C ASN A 266 16.06 21.67 31.84
N LYS A 267 14.91 21.06 31.52
CA LYS A 267 13.58 21.49 31.99
C LYS A 267 13.11 20.73 33.24
N ASN A 268 13.41 19.44 33.32
CA ASN A 268 12.81 18.52 34.30
C ASN A 268 13.83 17.85 35.24
N GLY A 269 15.12 18.13 35.08
CA GLY A 269 16.19 17.45 35.81
C GLY A 269 16.66 16.14 35.17
N LYS A 270 17.65 15.48 35.77
CA LYS A 270 18.25 14.25 35.25
C LYS A 270 17.23 13.11 35.16
N LEU A 271 17.37 12.32 34.13
CA LEU A 271 16.56 11.12 33.92
C LEU A 271 16.75 10.09 35.06
N SER A 272 15.67 9.54 35.54
CA SER A 272 15.68 8.41 36.48
C SER A 272 16.08 7.11 35.76
N ASN A 273 16.72 6.18 36.51
CA ASN A 273 17.11 4.88 35.95
C ASN A 273 15.94 3.88 35.81
N ASP A 274 14.77 4.19 36.33
CA ASP A 274 13.58 3.31 36.31
C ASP A 274 12.49 3.92 35.38
N LEU A 275 12.80 4.02 34.10
CA LEU A 275 11.89 4.53 33.07
C LEU A 275 11.54 3.43 32.07
N GLU A 276 10.30 3.46 31.60
CA GLU A 276 9.85 2.58 30.52
C GLU A 276 10.54 2.97 29.19
N VAL A 277 10.81 1.96 28.38
CA VAL A 277 11.52 2.12 27.10
C VAL A 277 10.60 1.76 25.96
N VAL A 278 10.58 2.60 24.92
CA VAL A 278 9.89 2.37 23.67
C VAL A 278 10.84 2.56 22.49
N ASN A 279 10.47 2.07 21.32
CA ASN A 279 11.23 2.27 20.10
C ASN A 279 10.76 3.52 19.35
N GLU A 280 11.65 4.15 18.60
CA GLU A 280 11.36 5.35 17.80
C GLU A 280 10.22 5.17 16.78
N GLY A 281 9.97 3.93 16.35
CA GLY A 281 8.87 3.56 15.45
C GLY A 281 7.58 3.11 16.15
N ASP A 282 7.52 3.09 17.48
CA ASP A 282 6.32 2.71 18.20
C ASP A 282 5.24 3.78 18.05
N LEU A 283 4.00 3.32 17.87
CA LEU A 283 2.84 4.19 17.63
C LEU A 283 2.35 4.85 18.93
N LEU A 284 1.70 6.01 18.80
CA LEU A 284 1.15 6.78 19.91
C LEU A 284 0.22 5.95 20.81
N SER A 285 -0.57 5.02 20.25
CA SER A 285 -1.38 4.08 21.04
C SER A 285 -0.55 3.26 22.03
N LYS A 286 0.57 2.69 21.57
CA LYS A 286 1.48 1.91 22.42
C LYS A 286 2.19 2.80 23.46
N LEU A 287 2.54 4.03 23.10
CA LEU A 287 3.15 5.00 24.02
C LEU A 287 2.20 5.33 25.17
N ILE A 288 0.90 5.53 24.87
CA ILE A 288 -0.13 5.78 25.87
C ILE A 288 -0.30 4.56 26.80
N GLU A 289 -0.40 3.34 26.24
CA GLU A 289 -0.49 2.11 27.03
C GLU A 289 0.70 1.96 27.97
N THR A 290 1.93 2.21 27.47
CA THR A 290 3.15 2.13 28.28
C THR A 290 3.20 3.21 29.36
N SER A 291 2.80 4.44 29.05
CA SER A 291 2.80 5.57 29.99
C SER A 291 1.66 5.50 31.03
N ALA A 292 0.53 4.86 30.70
CA ALA A 292 -0.63 4.79 31.60
C ALA A 292 -0.36 3.99 32.89
N SER A 293 0.64 3.12 32.90
CA SER A 293 0.99 2.29 34.07
C SER A 293 1.82 3.04 35.12
N LYS A 294 2.51 4.11 34.73
CA LYS A 294 3.39 4.90 35.61
C LYS A 294 3.35 6.35 35.16
N ASP A 295 3.15 7.27 36.10
CA ASP A 295 3.19 8.73 35.85
C ASP A 295 4.66 9.22 35.66
N LYS A 296 5.34 8.62 34.68
CA LYS A 296 6.76 8.87 34.39
C LYS A 296 6.96 9.09 32.88
N PRO A 297 7.99 9.86 32.48
CA PRO A 297 8.38 9.98 31.09
C PRO A 297 8.86 8.64 30.53
N VAL A 298 8.81 8.51 29.20
CA VAL A 298 9.20 7.29 28.48
C VAL A 298 10.47 7.58 27.67
N ILE A 299 11.45 6.68 27.75
CA ILE A 299 12.71 6.78 26.98
C ILE A 299 12.50 6.17 25.60
N VAL A 300 12.98 6.86 24.57
CA VAL A 300 12.91 6.38 23.18
C VAL A 300 14.27 5.86 22.74
N HIS A 301 14.30 4.61 22.27
CA HIS A 301 15.47 3.96 21.69
C HIS A 301 15.35 3.88 20.15
N ASN A 302 16.51 3.96 19.49
CA ASN A 302 16.60 3.62 18.07
C ASN A 302 16.79 2.11 17.86
N SER A 303 16.89 1.69 16.59
CA SER A 303 17.13 0.29 16.19
C SER A 303 18.46 -0.30 16.71
N GLN A 304 19.40 0.53 17.22
CA GLN A 304 20.68 0.13 17.82
C GLN A 304 20.64 0.13 19.35
N ASN A 305 19.46 0.21 19.97
CA ASN A 305 19.26 0.33 21.42
C ASN A 305 19.94 1.56 22.07
N LYS A 306 20.17 2.63 21.32
CA LYS A 306 20.66 3.90 21.85
C LYS A 306 19.48 4.81 22.18
N ILE A 307 19.59 5.53 23.30
CA ILE A 307 18.62 6.57 23.67
C ILE A 307 18.71 7.71 22.65
N VAL A 308 17.60 8.02 21.99
CA VAL A 308 17.48 9.09 20.99
C VAL A 308 16.54 10.19 21.41
N GLY A 309 15.72 9.97 22.45
CA GLY A 309 14.80 10.99 22.95
C GLY A 309 14.04 10.56 24.18
N VAL A 310 13.21 11.46 24.65
CA VAL A 310 12.32 11.29 25.82
C VAL A 310 10.96 11.86 25.46
N ILE A 311 9.89 11.21 25.90
CA ILE A 311 8.51 11.66 25.73
C ILE A 311 7.92 11.89 27.12
N SER A 312 7.49 13.11 27.41
CA SER A 312 6.75 13.43 28.63
C SER A 312 5.26 13.17 28.45
N GLN A 313 4.51 13.11 29.55
CA GLN A 313 3.05 13.04 29.48
C GLN A 313 2.43 14.25 28.78
N ALA A 314 3.02 15.43 28.96
CA ALA A 314 2.59 16.65 28.28
C ALA A 314 2.75 16.52 26.75
N ASP A 315 3.84 15.88 26.26
CA ASP A 315 4.06 15.62 24.84
C ASP A 315 3.03 14.62 24.30
N LEU A 316 2.69 13.58 25.07
CA LEU A 316 1.65 12.61 24.71
C LEU A 316 0.28 13.27 24.61
N LEU A 317 -0.12 14.02 25.64
CA LEU A 317 -1.40 14.73 25.66
C LEU A 317 -1.51 15.73 24.50
N LYS A 318 -0.46 16.49 24.25
CA LYS A 318 -0.40 17.42 23.13
C LYS A 318 -0.59 16.70 21.78
N ALA A 319 0.08 15.58 21.56
CA ALA A 319 -0.03 14.77 20.34
C ALA A 319 -1.45 14.20 20.14
N VAL A 320 -2.16 13.92 21.23
CA VAL A 320 -3.56 13.46 21.19
C VAL A 320 -4.51 14.62 20.88
N ILE A 321 -4.36 15.78 21.58
CA ILE A 321 -5.27 16.92 21.49
C ILE A 321 -5.14 17.63 20.14
N GLU A 322 -3.94 17.85 19.60
CA GLU A 322 -3.72 18.44 18.28
C GLU A 322 -4.41 17.67 17.13
N GLY A 323 -4.99 16.50 17.41
CA GLY A 323 -5.81 15.72 16.50
C GLY A 323 -7.32 15.81 16.78
N GLY A 324 -7.72 16.47 17.85
CA GLY A 324 -9.12 16.56 18.29
C GLY A 324 -9.90 17.81 17.82
N ASP A 325 -9.23 18.77 17.19
CA ASP A 325 -9.87 20.02 16.74
C ASP A 325 -10.63 19.87 15.41
N GLY A 326 -11.34 18.76 15.26
CA GLY A 326 -12.11 18.40 14.04
C GLY A 326 -13.52 17.89 14.35
N GLU A 327 -14.20 18.44 15.39
CA GLU A 327 -15.67 18.35 15.51
C GLU A 327 -16.37 19.62 15.01
#